data_d15be46926c9db1427ffec354156f03e
#
_entry.id   d15be46926c9db1427ffec354156f03e
#
_cell.length_a   1.000
_cell.length_b   1.000
_cell.length_c   1.000
_cell.angle_alpha   90.00
_cell.angle_beta   90.00
_cell.angle_gamma   90.00
#
_symmetry.space_group_name_H-M   'P 1'
#
loop_
_entity.id
_entity.type
_entity.pdbx_description
1 polymer ?
#
loop_
_entity_poly.entity_id
_entity_poly.type
_entity_poly.pdbx_seq_one_letter_code
_entity_poly.pdbx_strand_id
1 'polypeptide(L)'
;LLEQGKGPLVLLCPGWPELSYSWRHQIPAIADAGFRVVAPDMRGFGRTSAPADVGAYTLFDNVGDMVALVAALGEKQAVIVGHDWGAPVAWHAAMFRPDVFTRVAGLSVPPPFRGRGLPLETLKNNGITNFYWQYFQTPGVAEAEFERDVAATMRIILGGRGFSDPSAHQFVQDGKGFL
;
A
#
# COMPACT_ATOMS: atom_id res chain seq x y z
N LEU A 1 -11.43 -9.12 2.29
CA LEU A 1 -11.01 -8.54 3.58
C LEU A 1 -10.95 -9.58 4.68
N LEU A 2 -10.15 -9.33 5.73
CA LEU A 2 -10.14 -10.02 7.01
C LEU A 2 -10.77 -9.12 8.06
N GLU A 3 -11.53 -9.72 8.99
CA GLU A 3 -12.21 -8.96 10.05
C GLU A 3 -12.18 -9.77 11.36
N GLN A 4 -11.94 -9.08 12.49
CA GLN A 4 -11.98 -9.67 13.83
C GLN A 4 -12.31 -8.62 14.90
N GLY A 5 -12.87 -9.06 16.01
CA GLY A 5 -13.12 -8.23 17.19
C GLY A 5 -14.42 -7.44 17.13
N LYS A 6 -14.62 -6.63 18.18
CA LYS A 6 -15.76 -5.69 18.34
C LYS A 6 -15.24 -4.43 19.02
N GLY A 7 -15.92 -3.30 18.79
CA GLY A 7 -15.55 -2.01 19.37
C GLY A 7 -15.21 -0.98 18.29
N PRO A 8 -14.46 0.09 18.60
CA PRO A 8 -14.09 1.11 17.62
C PRO A 8 -13.35 0.52 16.42
N LEU A 9 -13.69 0.97 15.21
CA LEU A 9 -13.13 0.44 13.97
C LEU A 9 -11.67 0.86 13.76
N VAL A 10 -10.83 -0.12 13.40
CA VAL A 10 -9.45 0.07 12.92
C VAL A 10 -9.34 -0.55 11.53
N LEU A 11 -9.00 0.26 10.52
CA LEU A 11 -8.70 -0.21 9.17
C LEU A 11 -7.19 -0.39 9.00
N LEU A 12 -6.77 -1.52 8.44
CA LEU A 12 -5.37 -1.85 8.18
C LEU A 12 -5.13 -1.94 6.67
N CYS A 13 -4.45 -0.94 6.11
CA CYS A 13 -4.13 -0.86 4.68
C CYS A 13 -2.77 -1.51 4.40
N PRO A 14 -2.70 -2.64 3.68
CA PRO A 14 -1.44 -3.27 3.28
C PRO A 14 -0.75 -2.47 2.16
N GLY A 15 0.52 -2.77 1.95
CA GLY A 15 1.33 -2.22 0.87
C GLY A 15 1.47 -3.14 -0.33
N TRP A 16 2.47 -2.86 -1.17
CA TRP A 16 2.81 -3.66 -2.32
C TRP A 16 3.99 -4.62 -2.00
N PRO A 17 3.97 -5.85 -2.46
CA PRO A 17 2.90 -6.60 -3.15
C PRO A 17 2.02 -7.40 -2.19
N GLU A 18 1.65 -6.82 -1.07
CA GLU A 18 0.98 -7.48 0.03
C GLU A 18 -0.54 -7.49 -0.10
N LEU A 19 -1.18 -8.35 0.70
CA LEU A 19 -2.62 -8.49 0.85
C LEU A 19 -3.03 -8.27 2.31
N SER A 20 -4.32 -8.27 2.58
CA SER A 20 -4.87 -8.26 3.95
C SER A 20 -4.24 -9.30 4.87
N TYR A 21 -3.75 -10.42 4.31
CA TYR A 21 -3.08 -11.50 5.05
C TYR A 21 -1.77 -11.07 5.74
N SER A 22 -1.13 -10.01 5.27
CA SER A 22 0.08 -9.46 5.92
C SER A 22 -0.20 -9.02 7.36
N TRP A 23 -1.43 -8.62 7.64
CA TRP A 23 -1.87 -8.18 8.96
C TRP A 23 -2.33 -9.30 9.91
N ARG A 24 -2.19 -10.59 9.54
CA ARG A 24 -2.68 -11.76 10.27
C ARG A 24 -2.24 -11.85 11.73
N HIS A 25 -1.10 -11.26 12.08
CA HIS A 25 -0.58 -11.22 13.45
C HIS A 25 -1.04 -10.00 14.24
N GLN A 26 -1.27 -8.87 13.56
CA GLN A 26 -1.74 -7.64 14.17
C GLN A 26 -3.24 -7.67 14.44
N ILE A 27 -4.01 -8.29 13.54
CA ILE A 27 -5.47 -8.38 13.67
C ILE A 27 -5.89 -8.96 15.03
N PRO A 28 -5.44 -10.15 15.47
CA PRO A 28 -5.85 -10.69 16.77
C PRO A 28 -5.39 -9.81 17.93
N ALA A 29 -4.16 -9.29 17.89
CA ALA A 29 -3.64 -8.46 18.97
C ALA A 29 -4.44 -7.16 19.17
N ILE A 30 -4.86 -6.52 18.08
CA ILE A 30 -5.68 -5.29 18.13
C ILE A 30 -7.13 -5.64 18.53
N ALA A 31 -7.65 -6.76 18.06
CA ALA A 31 -8.99 -7.24 18.44
C ALA A 31 -9.07 -7.57 19.94
N ASP A 32 -8.07 -8.23 20.48
CA ASP A 32 -7.97 -8.54 21.92
C ASP A 32 -7.83 -7.28 22.79
N ALA A 33 -7.33 -6.18 22.21
CA ALA A 33 -7.31 -4.88 22.85
C ALA A 33 -8.66 -4.14 22.80
N GLY A 34 -9.73 -4.78 22.28
CA GLY A 34 -11.09 -4.24 22.30
C GLY A 34 -11.48 -3.42 21.08
N PHE A 35 -10.85 -3.64 19.93
CA PHE A 35 -11.17 -2.96 18.68
C PHE A 35 -11.82 -3.93 17.67
N ARG A 36 -12.62 -3.37 16.77
CA ARG A 36 -13.05 -4.05 15.55
C ARG A 36 -12.01 -3.77 14.47
N VAL A 37 -11.32 -4.79 14.02
CA VAL A 37 -10.23 -4.67 13.06
C VAL A 37 -10.67 -5.18 11.71
N VAL A 38 -10.44 -4.39 10.65
CA VAL A 38 -10.73 -4.77 9.27
C VAL A 38 -9.50 -4.49 8.40
N ALA A 39 -9.03 -5.50 7.68
CA ALA A 39 -7.96 -5.40 6.70
C ALA A 39 -8.53 -5.75 5.31
N PRO A 40 -8.70 -4.79 4.39
CA PRO A 40 -9.08 -5.06 3.01
C PRO A 40 -7.87 -5.50 2.18
N ASP A 41 -8.11 -6.24 1.10
CA ASP A 41 -7.22 -6.20 -0.04
C ASP A 41 -7.48 -4.87 -0.76
N MET A 42 -6.45 -4.11 -1.05
CA MET A 42 -6.60 -2.80 -1.69
C MET A 42 -7.09 -2.94 -3.13
N ARG A 43 -7.55 -1.85 -3.74
CA ARG A 43 -7.94 -1.78 -5.15
C ARG A 43 -6.86 -2.37 -6.06
N GLY A 44 -7.22 -3.31 -6.94
CA GLY A 44 -6.28 -4.00 -7.82
C GLY A 44 -5.59 -5.21 -7.21
N PHE A 45 -5.82 -5.51 -5.93
CA PHE A 45 -5.17 -6.62 -5.23
C PHE A 45 -6.14 -7.72 -4.81
N GLY A 46 -5.64 -8.95 -4.78
CA GLY A 46 -6.35 -10.11 -4.25
C GLY A 46 -7.70 -10.35 -4.92
N ARG A 47 -8.76 -10.26 -4.12
CA ARG A 47 -10.15 -10.44 -4.59
C ARG A 47 -10.92 -9.13 -4.76
N THR A 48 -10.28 -8.01 -4.56
CA THR A 48 -10.86 -6.69 -4.81
C THR A 48 -10.84 -6.39 -6.31
N SER A 49 -11.80 -5.61 -6.79
CA SER A 49 -11.88 -5.25 -8.20
C SER A 49 -10.61 -4.54 -8.70
N ALA A 50 -10.22 -4.86 -9.91
CA ALA A 50 -9.06 -4.29 -10.60
C ALA A 50 -9.54 -3.54 -11.86
N PRO A 51 -9.90 -2.24 -11.75
CA PRO A 51 -10.26 -1.42 -12.89
C PRO A 51 -9.15 -1.43 -13.96
N ALA A 52 -9.54 -1.54 -15.23
CA ALA A 52 -8.57 -1.54 -16.33
C ALA A 52 -7.98 -0.16 -16.62
N ASP A 53 -8.68 0.91 -16.23
CA ASP A 53 -8.19 2.28 -16.39
C ASP A 53 -7.14 2.58 -15.31
N VAL A 54 -5.92 2.89 -15.74
CA VAL A 54 -4.83 3.31 -14.87
C VAL A 54 -5.20 4.55 -14.06
N GLY A 55 -6.00 5.46 -14.63
CA GLY A 55 -6.51 6.65 -13.96
C GLY A 55 -7.39 6.37 -12.73
N ALA A 56 -7.88 5.14 -12.58
CA ALA A 56 -8.67 4.70 -11.43
C ALA A 56 -7.83 4.33 -10.18
N TYR A 57 -6.50 4.48 -10.23
CA TYR A 57 -5.61 4.09 -9.13
C TYR A 57 -4.96 5.29 -8.43
N THR A 58 -5.65 6.41 -8.38
CA THR A 58 -5.15 7.58 -7.67
C THR A 58 -5.25 7.42 -6.15
N LEU A 59 -4.53 8.26 -5.41
CA LEU A 59 -4.69 8.31 -3.94
C LEU A 59 -6.11 8.74 -3.53
N PHE A 60 -6.77 9.58 -4.33
CA PHE A 60 -8.17 9.97 -4.09
C PHE A 60 -9.11 8.78 -4.19
N ASP A 61 -8.91 7.91 -5.18
CA ASP A 61 -9.72 6.70 -5.34
C ASP A 61 -9.50 5.73 -4.19
N ASN A 62 -8.25 5.51 -3.78
CA ASN A 62 -7.93 4.64 -2.65
C ASN A 62 -8.50 5.18 -1.33
N VAL A 63 -8.43 6.48 -1.09
CA VAL A 63 -9.06 7.11 0.08
C VAL A 63 -10.58 7.01 -0.01
N GLY A 64 -11.16 7.20 -1.19
CA GLY A 64 -12.59 7.01 -1.46
C GLY A 64 -13.07 5.61 -1.12
N ASP A 65 -12.29 4.58 -1.48
CA ASP A 65 -12.59 3.18 -1.12
C ASP A 65 -12.61 2.98 0.40
N MET A 66 -11.65 3.57 1.12
CA MET A 66 -11.60 3.44 2.59
C MET A 66 -12.78 4.15 3.25
N VAL A 67 -13.19 5.31 2.75
CA VAL A 67 -14.40 6.02 3.23
C VAL A 67 -15.64 5.18 2.96
N ALA A 68 -15.77 4.63 1.75
CA ALA A 68 -16.91 3.78 1.39
C ALA A 68 -16.93 2.49 2.23
N LEU A 69 -15.77 1.91 2.53
CA LEU A 69 -15.66 0.73 3.39
C LEU A 69 -16.12 1.03 4.82
N VAL A 70 -15.72 2.16 5.42
CA VAL A 70 -16.19 2.58 6.76
C VAL A 70 -17.72 2.67 6.76
N ALA A 71 -18.31 3.31 5.75
CA ALA A 71 -19.76 3.43 5.64
C ALA A 71 -20.44 2.07 5.43
N ALA A 72 -19.90 1.20 4.60
CA ALA A 72 -20.42 -0.15 4.33
C ALA A 72 -20.37 -1.07 5.57
N LEU A 73 -19.41 -0.82 6.47
CA LEU A 73 -19.29 -1.52 7.75
C LEU A 73 -20.27 -0.97 8.82
N GLY A 74 -21.07 0.04 8.48
CA GLY A 74 -22.04 0.66 9.37
C GLY A 74 -21.43 1.68 10.34
N GLU A 75 -20.16 2.06 10.11
CA GLU A 75 -19.43 2.97 10.99
C GLU A 75 -19.40 4.40 10.42
N LYS A 76 -19.18 5.38 11.30
CA LYS A 76 -19.01 6.79 10.92
C LYS A 76 -17.55 7.22 10.97
N GLN A 77 -16.78 6.58 11.82
CA GLN A 77 -15.39 6.93 12.09
C GLN A 77 -14.53 5.68 12.23
N ALA A 78 -13.25 5.82 11.92
CA ALA A 78 -12.26 4.77 12.10
C ALA A 78 -10.89 5.35 12.48
N VAL A 79 -10.07 4.50 13.08
CA VAL A 79 -8.61 4.64 13.03
C VAL A 79 -8.13 4.02 11.73
N ILE A 80 -7.17 4.63 11.05
CA ILE A 80 -6.58 4.07 9.85
C ILE A 80 -5.08 3.83 10.05
N VAL A 81 -4.61 2.66 9.66
CA VAL A 81 -3.20 2.24 9.75
C VAL A 81 -2.76 1.79 8.37
N GLY A 82 -1.60 2.21 7.93
CA GLY A 82 -1.04 1.79 6.65
C GLY A 82 0.41 1.38 6.76
N HIS A 83 0.80 0.40 5.96
CA HIS A 83 2.17 -0.05 5.80
C HIS A 83 2.57 0.07 4.33
N ASP A 84 3.84 0.45 4.05
CA ASP A 84 4.39 0.63 2.71
C ASP A 84 3.45 1.51 1.85
N TRP A 85 2.96 1.09 0.66
CA TRP A 85 2.00 1.84 -0.14
C TRP A 85 0.65 2.08 0.53
N GLY A 86 0.29 1.30 1.55
CA GLY A 86 -0.87 1.58 2.40
C GLY A 86 -0.68 2.79 3.32
N ALA A 87 0.57 3.15 3.67
CA ALA A 87 0.82 4.32 4.53
C ALA A 87 0.50 5.66 3.84
N PRO A 88 0.89 5.93 2.57
CA PRO A 88 0.38 7.09 1.83
C PRO A 88 -1.14 7.18 1.80
N VAL A 89 -1.85 6.06 1.63
CA VAL A 89 -3.32 6.04 1.69
C VAL A 89 -3.81 6.46 3.06
N ALA A 90 -3.24 5.91 4.14
CA ALA A 90 -3.63 6.25 5.51
C ALA A 90 -3.37 7.72 5.84
N TRP A 91 -2.19 8.26 5.47
CA TRP A 91 -1.86 9.67 5.67
C TRP A 91 -2.83 10.60 4.94
N HIS A 92 -3.11 10.33 3.66
CA HIS A 92 -4.03 11.15 2.86
C HIS A 92 -5.48 10.99 3.32
N ALA A 93 -5.89 9.80 3.76
CA ALA A 93 -7.20 9.59 4.36
C ALA A 93 -7.42 10.49 5.58
N ALA A 94 -6.47 10.54 6.50
CA ALA A 94 -6.53 11.42 7.66
C ALA A 94 -6.50 12.92 7.30
N MET A 95 -5.78 13.29 6.23
CA MET A 95 -5.71 14.67 5.75
C MET A 95 -6.98 15.12 5.02
N PHE A 96 -7.57 14.26 4.17
CA PHE A 96 -8.71 14.63 3.33
C PHE A 96 -10.04 14.42 4.03
N ARG A 97 -10.11 13.44 4.93
CA ARG A 97 -11.33 13.05 5.64
C ARG A 97 -11.10 12.89 7.14
N PRO A 98 -10.65 13.97 7.83
CA PRO A 98 -10.45 13.95 9.29
C PRO A 98 -11.78 13.77 10.07
N ASP A 99 -12.90 13.98 9.40
CA ASP A 99 -14.25 13.67 9.90
C ASP A 99 -14.50 12.17 10.02
N VAL A 100 -13.91 11.35 9.15
CA VAL A 100 -14.00 9.88 9.14
C VAL A 100 -12.82 9.24 9.86
N PHE A 101 -11.59 9.66 9.53
CA PHE A 101 -10.36 9.08 10.08
C PHE A 101 -9.80 9.95 11.19
N THR A 102 -10.17 9.61 12.42
CA THR A 102 -9.86 10.44 13.60
C THR A 102 -8.46 10.22 14.15
N ARG A 103 -7.81 9.12 13.78
CA ARG A 103 -6.43 8.78 14.13
C ARG A 103 -5.78 8.03 12.99
N VAL A 104 -4.47 8.19 12.86
CA VAL A 104 -3.67 7.57 11.80
C VAL A 104 -2.36 7.04 12.35
N ALA A 105 -1.91 5.90 11.83
CA ALA A 105 -0.57 5.40 11.98
C ALA A 105 -0.02 4.96 10.62
N GLY A 106 1.21 5.32 10.32
CA GLY A 106 1.92 4.87 9.12
C GLY A 106 3.21 4.16 9.50
N LEU A 107 3.44 3.01 8.89
CA LEU A 107 4.62 2.18 9.07
C LEU A 107 5.47 2.22 7.80
N SER A 108 6.79 2.26 7.96
CA SER A 108 7.84 2.32 6.94
C SER A 108 7.85 3.57 6.06
N VAL A 109 6.72 4.22 5.79
CA VAL A 109 6.65 5.43 4.97
C VAL A 109 6.16 6.62 5.82
N PRO A 110 6.96 7.70 5.95
CA PRO A 110 6.60 8.87 6.75
C PRO A 110 5.44 9.65 6.11
N PRO A 111 4.79 10.56 6.87
CA PRO A 111 3.77 11.44 6.32
C PRO A 111 4.35 12.30 5.19
N PRO A 112 3.52 12.63 4.17
CA PRO A 112 3.99 13.42 3.04
C PRO A 112 4.34 14.83 3.49
N PHE A 113 5.51 15.30 3.06
CA PHE A 113 5.89 16.69 3.19
C PHE A 113 5.54 17.44 1.91
N ARG A 114 5.19 18.72 2.03
CA ARG A 114 5.03 19.58 0.87
C ARG A 114 6.39 19.74 0.17
N GLY A 115 6.58 18.94 -0.88
CA GLY A 115 7.74 19.01 -1.75
C GLY A 115 7.60 20.12 -2.80
N ARG A 116 8.73 20.49 -3.41
CA ARG A 116 8.79 21.51 -4.50
C ARG A 116 8.69 20.89 -5.89
N GLY A 117 8.20 19.66 -6.04
CA GLY A 117 8.08 18.97 -7.32
C GLY A 117 7.43 17.61 -7.19
N LEU A 118 7.17 16.99 -8.33
CA LEU A 118 6.65 15.64 -8.39
C LEU A 118 7.75 14.64 -8.01
N PRO A 119 7.44 13.57 -7.28
CA PRO A 119 8.45 12.60 -6.81
C PRO A 119 9.33 12.04 -7.93
N LEU A 120 8.75 11.65 -9.06
CA LEU A 120 9.51 11.12 -10.21
C LEU A 120 10.41 12.15 -10.86
N GLU A 121 9.97 13.40 -10.97
CA GLU A 121 10.80 14.50 -11.45
C GLU A 121 11.96 14.81 -10.48
N THR A 122 11.68 14.76 -9.19
CA THR A 122 12.71 14.96 -8.17
C THR A 122 13.79 13.88 -8.25
N LEU A 123 13.41 12.60 -8.42
CA LEU A 123 14.36 11.52 -8.65
C LEU A 123 15.21 11.78 -9.90
N LYS A 124 14.58 12.08 -11.02
CA LYS A 124 15.26 12.36 -12.29
C LYS A 124 16.21 13.55 -12.20
N ASN A 125 15.79 14.64 -11.56
CA ASN A 125 16.61 15.84 -11.37
C ASN A 125 17.82 15.59 -10.46
N ASN A 126 17.75 14.59 -9.59
CA ASN A 126 18.87 14.13 -8.77
C ASN A 126 19.72 13.04 -9.45
N GLY A 127 19.53 12.78 -10.76
CA GLY A 127 20.27 11.78 -11.51
C GLY A 127 19.88 10.33 -11.23
N ILE A 128 18.78 10.11 -10.50
CA ILE A 128 18.25 8.77 -10.19
C ILE A 128 17.26 8.39 -11.28
N THR A 129 17.66 7.49 -12.18
CA THR A 129 16.87 7.10 -13.36
C THR A 129 16.43 5.64 -13.34
N ASN A 130 16.90 4.86 -12.38
CA ASN A 130 16.63 3.42 -12.28
C ASN A 130 15.91 3.02 -10.99
N PHE A 131 15.25 3.95 -10.33
CA PHE A 131 14.41 3.64 -9.17
C PHE A 131 13.15 2.90 -9.61
N TYR A 132 12.69 1.91 -8.85
CA TYR A 132 11.58 1.04 -9.22
C TYR A 132 10.28 1.79 -9.57
N TRP A 133 10.03 2.96 -8.98
CA TRP A 133 8.88 3.78 -9.35
C TRP A 133 8.87 4.14 -10.83
N GLN A 134 10.04 4.42 -11.42
CA GLN A 134 10.16 4.74 -12.84
C GLN A 134 9.94 3.50 -13.70
N TYR A 135 10.45 2.34 -13.26
CA TYR A 135 10.26 1.06 -13.95
C TYR A 135 8.78 0.69 -14.05
N PHE A 136 8.00 0.92 -12.97
CA PHE A 136 6.57 0.61 -12.94
C PHE A 136 5.70 1.59 -13.74
N GLN A 137 6.25 2.70 -14.25
CA GLN A 137 5.46 3.65 -15.04
C GLN A 137 5.13 3.16 -16.45
N THR A 138 5.84 2.14 -16.97
CA THR A 138 5.56 1.59 -18.29
C THR A 138 4.70 0.34 -18.15
N PRO A 139 3.39 0.41 -18.46
CA PRO A 139 2.50 -0.74 -18.35
C PRO A 139 3.01 -1.92 -19.15
N GLY A 140 2.91 -3.12 -18.59
CA GLY A 140 3.29 -4.39 -19.23
C GLY A 140 4.76 -4.77 -19.07
N VAL A 141 5.65 -3.85 -18.68
CA VAL A 141 7.09 -4.15 -18.55
C VAL A 141 7.36 -4.95 -17.26
N ALA A 142 6.93 -4.42 -16.13
CA ALA A 142 7.09 -5.09 -14.83
C ALA A 142 6.23 -6.36 -14.77
N GLU A 143 5.00 -6.31 -15.29
CA GLU A 143 4.10 -7.46 -15.36
C GLU A 143 4.72 -8.60 -16.15
N ALA A 144 5.28 -8.33 -17.34
CA ALA A 144 5.93 -9.35 -18.17
C ALA A 144 7.14 -9.99 -17.48
N GLU A 145 7.84 -9.26 -16.59
CA GLU A 145 8.92 -9.81 -15.78
C GLU A 145 8.36 -10.68 -14.64
N PHE A 146 7.43 -10.15 -13.86
CA PHE A 146 6.93 -10.78 -12.64
C PHE A 146 6.08 -12.02 -12.89
N GLU A 147 5.35 -12.05 -14.01
CA GLU A 147 4.47 -13.15 -14.39
C GLU A 147 5.20 -14.35 -15.01
N ARG A 148 6.48 -14.25 -15.34
CA ARG A 148 7.29 -15.39 -15.84
C ARG A 148 7.31 -16.56 -14.86
N ASP A 149 7.49 -16.24 -13.56
CA ASP A 149 7.40 -17.19 -12.45
C ASP A 149 6.95 -16.41 -11.20
N VAL A 150 5.65 -16.35 -10.98
CA VAL A 150 5.05 -15.61 -9.86
C VAL A 150 5.59 -16.12 -8.51
N ALA A 151 5.81 -17.42 -8.36
CA ALA A 151 6.32 -17.98 -7.13
C ALA A 151 7.77 -17.58 -6.86
N ALA A 152 8.61 -17.53 -7.90
CA ALA A 152 9.98 -17.01 -7.79
C ALA A 152 9.96 -15.51 -7.49
N THR A 153 9.14 -14.73 -8.18
CA THR A 153 8.95 -13.29 -7.93
C THR A 153 8.61 -13.03 -6.46
N MET A 154 7.60 -13.71 -5.92
CA MET A 154 7.21 -13.53 -4.52
C MET A 154 8.29 -13.99 -3.54
N ARG A 155 9.03 -15.06 -3.84
CA ARG A 155 10.17 -15.47 -3.00
C ARG A 155 11.30 -14.44 -3.01
N ILE A 156 11.57 -13.79 -4.14
CA ILE A 156 12.61 -12.76 -4.23
C ILE A 156 12.16 -11.51 -3.49
N ILE A 157 10.97 -11.01 -3.76
CA ILE A 157 10.47 -9.76 -3.19
C ILE A 157 10.20 -9.89 -1.69
N LEU A 158 9.57 -10.97 -1.23
CA LEU A 158 9.17 -11.15 0.17
C LEU A 158 10.13 -12.05 0.97
N GLY A 159 10.95 -12.86 0.30
CA GLY A 159 11.77 -13.88 0.92
C GLY A 159 13.16 -13.45 1.39
N GLY A 160 13.51 -12.18 1.27
CA GLY A 160 14.62 -11.60 2.00
C GLY A 160 16.03 -11.76 1.44
N ARG A 161 16.25 -12.09 0.18
CA ARG A 161 17.59 -11.87 -0.41
C ARG A 161 17.95 -10.39 -0.47
N GLY A 162 16.96 -9.54 -0.34
CA GLY A 162 17.08 -8.12 -0.41
C GLY A 162 16.93 -7.36 0.87
N PHE A 163 16.47 -7.98 1.93
CA PHE A 163 16.37 -7.28 3.22
C PHE A 163 17.73 -7.12 3.91
N SER A 164 18.77 -7.81 3.46
CA SER A 164 20.15 -7.55 3.92
C SER A 164 20.77 -6.29 3.32
N ASP A 165 20.28 -5.81 2.18
CA ASP A 165 20.59 -4.49 1.62
C ASP A 165 19.31 -3.82 1.13
N PRO A 166 18.67 -2.98 1.96
CA PRO A 166 17.45 -2.27 1.60
C PRO A 166 17.56 -1.40 0.34
N SER A 167 18.78 -1.03 -0.07
CA SER A 167 18.99 -0.21 -1.25
C SER A 167 18.97 -1.04 -2.54
N ALA A 168 19.34 -2.32 -2.49
CA ALA A 168 19.48 -3.16 -3.67
C ALA A 168 18.17 -3.46 -4.40
N HIS A 169 17.03 -3.44 -3.68
CA HIS A 169 15.70 -3.70 -4.27
C HIS A 169 14.95 -2.47 -4.79
N GLN A 170 15.49 -1.30 -4.56
CA GLN A 170 14.85 -0.08 -5.04
C GLN A 170 15.34 0.33 -6.43
N PHE A 171 16.42 -0.30 -6.90
CA PHE A 171 17.07 0.05 -8.15
C PHE A 171 17.02 -1.08 -9.16
N VAL A 172 16.48 -0.79 -10.33
CA VAL A 172 16.44 -1.68 -11.47
C VAL A 172 17.85 -1.75 -12.08
N GLN A 173 18.34 -2.96 -12.31
CA GLN A 173 19.64 -3.15 -12.95
C GLN A 173 19.49 -3.00 -14.46
N ASP A 174 20.37 -2.20 -15.09
CA ASP A 174 20.36 -1.99 -16.53
C ASP A 174 20.40 -3.32 -17.29
N GLY A 175 19.34 -3.55 -18.10
CA GLY A 175 19.19 -4.75 -18.92
C GLY A 175 18.82 -6.03 -18.18
N LYS A 176 18.64 -6.00 -16.84
CA LYS A 176 18.31 -7.21 -16.05
C LYS A 176 16.92 -7.20 -15.43
N GLY A 177 16.24 -6.05 -15.41
CA GLY A 177 14.94 -5.89 -14.76
C GLY A 177 15.05 -5.58 -13.27
N PHE A 178 13.92 -5.77 -12.58
CA PHE A 178 13.77 -5.49 -11.14
C PHE A 178 14.15 -6.68 -10.25
N LEU A 179 13.97 -7.92 -10.72
CA LEU A 179 14.18 -9.18 -9.99
C LEU A 179 15.64 -9.67 -9.98
#